data_a5926d789799a4ec7d9d210c2a989b3c
#
_entry.id   a5926d789799a4ec7d9d210c2a989b3c
#
_cell.length_a   1.000
_cell.length_b   1.000
_cell.length_c   1.000
_cell.angle_alpha   90.00
_cell.angle_beta   90.00
_cell.angle_gamma   90.00
#
_symmetry.space_group_name_H-M   'P 1'
#
loop_
_entity.id
_entity.type
_entity.pdbx_description
1 polymer ?
#
loop_
_entity_poly.entity_id
_entity_poly.type
_entity_poly.pdbx_seq_one_letter_code
_entity_poly.pdbx_strand_id
1 'polypeptide(L)'
;MKSTALRSVAALLLTALLVSCSGVQALLATPTPTATPTLTPTPSPTPFPLSGKSLTDVTYCTADGVPLKMDIYFPEKGGPWPVLVYVHGGSWMQGDKGEASGLAKWLNPLGFIVVSLNYRMYPAVRFPALIEDVKCGIRSIRAHATEYNLDVNHIGALGASAGGHLVALLGTSDASAGWDVGEYTDQSSRVQAVVDMSGPSDLAIQYPNYGLATIIMMAFGIKPEQRAVGSPTTYATADDPPFLIIHGDKDPTVPVDQGQRMYDALIKAGVKATLVIVKNGDHALTAAQGMTPTRPEIDQMVLEFLQSTLQGK
;
A
#
# COMPACT_ATOMS: atom_id res chain seq x y z
N MET A 1 -49.76 40.17 -21.71
CA MET A 1 -50.61 41.04 -20.87
C MET A 1 -49.72 41.45 -19.72
N LYS A 2 -49.31 42.73 -19.81
CA LYS A 2 -49.45 43.81 -18.82
C LYS A 2 -48.60 43.58 -17.55
N SER A 3 -47.51 44.36 -17.39
CA SER A 3 -47.47 45.79 -16.92
C SER A 3 -47.26 45.82 -15.41
N THR A 4 -46.43 46.56 -14.71
CA THR A 4 -45.84 47.91 -14.80
C THR A 4 -44.96 48.04 -13.57
N ALA A 5 -43.71 48.48 -13.57
CA ALA A 5 -43.18 49.85 -13.45
C ALA A 5 -43.72 50.70 -12.29
N LEU A 6 -42.80 51.26 -11.45
CA LEU A 6 -42.77 52.65 -10.95
C LEU A 6 -41.61 52.75 -9.90
N ARG A 7 -40.48 53.43 -10.05
CA ARG A 7 -40.16 54.88 -10.06
C ARG A 7 -40.66 55.65 -8.82
N SER A 8 -39.68 56.23 -8.08
CA SER A 8 -39.63 57.61 -7.59
C SER A 8 -38.48 57.76 -6.58
N VAL A 9 -37.40 58.46 -6.83
CA VAL A 9 -37.13 59.91 -6.89
C VAL A 9 -37.00 60.59 -5.51
N ALA A 10 -35.79 60.98 -5.19
CA ALA A 10 -35.21 62.22 -4.69
C ALA A 10 -35.64 62.85 -3.34
N ALA A 11 -34.65 63.24 -2.56
CA ALA A 11 -34.45 64.72 -2.32
C ALA A 11 -33.19 64.98 -1.49
N LEU A 12 -32.40 65.94 -1.91
CA LEU A 12 -31.32 66.68 -1.26
C LEU A 12 -31.75 67.32 0.05
N LEU A 13 -30.80 67.46 0.99
CA LEU A 13 -30.67 68.68 1.79
C LEU A 13 -29.20 68.85 2.20
N LEU A 14 -28.68 69.96 1.70
CA LEU A 14 -27.39 70.59 1.99
C LEU A 14 -27.56 71.46 3.24
N THR A 15 -26.70 71.28 4.26
CA THR A 15 -26.47 72.34 5.25
C THR A 15 -24.97 72.42 5.53
N ALA A 16 -24.43 73.53 5.09
CA ALA A 16 -23.10 74.02 5.42
C ALA A 16 -23.12 74.68 6.82
N LEU A 17 -22.13 74.33 7.63
CA LEU A 17 -21.77 75.10 8.80
C LEU A 17 -20.25 75.27 8.85
N LEU A 18 -19.82 76.46 8.66
CA LEU A 18 -18.51 77.04 8.92
C LEU A 18 -18.26 77.08 10.42
N VAL A 19 -17.19 76.55 10.94
CA VAL A 19 -16.59 76.89 12.22
C VAL A 19 -15.10 76.80 12.19
N SER A 20 -14.44 77.94 12.20
CA SER A 20 -13.29 78.39 12.97
C SER A 20 -12.05 77.49 13.12
N CYS A 21 -10.97 77.98 12.54
CA CYS A 21 -9.60 77.66 12.90
C CYS A 21 -9.31 77.92 14.38
N SER A 22 -8.87 76.89 15.07
CA SER A 22 -8.07 77.04 16.29
C SER A 22 -6.90 76.06 16.18
N GLY A 23 -5.71 76.62 16.16
CA GLY A 23 -4.48 75.81 15.98
C GLY A 23 -4.22 74.87 17.16
N VAL A 24 -3.96 73.61 16.82
CA VAL A 24 -3.31 72.65 17.73
C VAL A 24 -2.03 72.28 17.08
N GLN A 25 -0.92 72.71 17.65
CA GLN A 25 0.40 72.17 17.35
C GLN A 25 0.41 70.72 17.68
N ALA A 26 0.40 69.87 16.66
CA ALA A 26 0.67 68.41 16.79
C ALA A 26 2.16 68.27 17.13
N LEU A 27 2.47 67.87 18.37
CA LEU A 27 3.74 67.31 18.75
C LEU A 27 4.00 66.09 17.87
N LEU A 28 5.02 66.18 17.02
CA LEU A 28 5.55 65.03 16.28
C LEU A 28 6.15 64.03 17.27
N ALA A 29 5.35 63.07 17.73
CA ALA A 29 5.84 61.90 18.41
C ALA A 29 6.59 61.03 17.39
N THR A 30 7.89 60.93 17.56
CA THR A 30 8.74 59.97 16.83
C THR A 30 8.20 58.58 17.10
N PRO A 31 7.94 57.73 16.06
CA PRO A 31 7.49 56.38 16.30
C PRO A 31 8.60 55.58 16.99
N THR A 32 8.33 55.11 18.20
CA THR A 32 9.20 54.15 18.89
C THR A 32 9.33 52.92 18.01
N PRO A 33 10.55 52.43 17.71
CA PRO A 33 10.71 51.22 16.91
C PRO A 33 10.02 50.05 17.63
N THR A 34 8.98 49.53 17.01
CA THR A 34 8.32 48.28 17.46
C THR A 34 9.34 47.15 17.37
N ALA A 35 9.68 46.55 18.51
CA ALA A 35 10.57 45.38 18.52
C ALA A 35 10.01 44.30 17.62
N THR A 36 10.77 43.91 16.60
CA THR A 36 10.43 42.78 15.75
C THR A 36 10.37 41.54 16.64
N PRO A 37 9.29 40.76 16.65
CA PRO A 37 9.22 39.55 17.45
C PRO A 37 10.35 38.59 17.02
N THR A 38 11.27 38.32 17.92
CA THR A 38 12.28 37.31 17.74
C THR A 38 11.55 35.95 17.63
N LEU A 39 11.58 35.32 16.46
CA LEU A 39 11.02 33.98 16.28
C LEU A 39 11.77 33.04 17.24
N THR A 40 11.09 32.60 18.28
CA THR A 40 11.60 31.50 19.12
C THR A 40 11.77 30.30 18.24
N PRO A 41 12.95 29.68 18.16
CA PRO A 41 13.14 28.48 17.36
C PRO A 41 12.16 27.41 17.84
N THR A 42 11.31 26.92 16.93
CA THR A 42 10.44 25.77 17.21
C THR A 42 11.34 24.61 17.62
N PRO A 43 11.12 23.97 18.77
CA PRO A 43 11.94 22.83 19.18
C PRO A 43 11.91 21.78 18.08
N SER A 44 13.09 21.28 17.71
CA SER A 44 13.19 20.16 16.75
C SER A 44 12.43 18.97 17.33
N PRO A 45 11.55 18.34 16.56
CA PRO A 45 10.78 17.21 17.07
C PRO A 45 11.73 16.13 17.58
N THR A 46 11.45 15.61 18.77
CA THR A 46 12.21 14.46 19.31
C THR A 46 12.05 13.27 18.35
N PRO A 47 13.15 12.63 17.92
CA PRO A 47 13.06 11.47 17.05
C PRO A 47 12.21 10.36 17.68
N PHE A 48 11.41 9.66 16.85
CA PHE A 48 10.67 8.50 17.30
C PHE A 48 11.63 7.40 17.81
N PRO A 49 11.37 6.75 18.96
CA PRO A 49 12.34 5.86 19.62
C PRO A 49 12.84 4.68 18.77
N LEU A 50 12.04 4.24 17.77
CA LEU A 50 12.38 3.14 16.85
C LEU A 50 12.97 3.61 15.52
N SER A 51 13.12 4.93 15.29
CA SER A 51 13.71 5.45 14.05
C SER A 51 15.06 4.83 13.75
N GLY A 52 15.25 4.35 12.51
CA GLY A 52 16.48 3.70 12.03
C GLY A 52 16.76 2.32 12.62
N LYS A 53 15.83 1.76 13.39
CA LYS A 53 15.96 0.42 13.99
C LYS A 53 15.21 -0.64 13.19
N SER A 54 15.46 -1.90 13.56
CA SER A 54 14.66 -3.05 13.11
C SER A 54 14.20 -3.81 14.33
N LEU A 55 12.96 -4.27 14.29
CA LEU A 55 12.41 -5.26 15.22
C LEU A 55 12.29 -6.57 14.44
N THR A 56 12.88 -7.64 14.98
CA THR A 56 12.84 -8.97 14.36
C THR A 56 12.03 -9.92 15.22
N ASP A 57 11.43 -10.93 14.58
CA ASP A 57 10.65 -11.98 15.25
C ASP A 57 9.49 -11.47 16.14
N VAL A 58 8.91 -10.32 15.78
CA VAL A 58 7.71 -9.81 16.45
C VAL A 58 6.55 -10.76 16.17
N THR A 59 5.88 -11.25 17.21
CA THR A 59 4.65 -12.04 17.03
C THR A 59 3.52 -11.11 16.65
N TYR A 60 2.95 -11.30 15.46
CA TYR A 60 1.84 -10.48 15.01
C TYR A 60 0.46 -11.12 15.27
N CYS A 61 0.38 -12.43 15.23
CA CYS A 61 -0.81 -13.23 15.56
C CYS A 61 -0.39 -14.62 16.03
N THR A 62 -1.33 -15.35 16.62
CA THR A 62 -1.18 -16.77 16.92
C THR A 62 -2.30 -17.54 16.25
N ALA A 63 -1.98 -18.52 15.41
CA ALA A 63 -2.96 -19.33 14.70
C ALA A 63 -2.72 -20.82 14.99
N ASP A 64 -3.74 -21.53 15.48
CA ASP A 64 -3.65 -22.94 15.92
C ASP A 64 -2.49 -23.21 16.90
N GLY A 65 -2.20 -22.24 17.78
CA GLY A 65 -1.10 -22.31 18.74
C GLY A 65 0.29 -22.00 18.16
N VAL A 66 0.39 -21.66 16.87
CA VAL A 66 1.64 -21.28 16.20
C VAL A 66 1.79 -19.76 16.22
N PRO A 67 2.85 -19.20 16.85
CA PRO A 67 3.11 -17.77 16.80
C PRO A 67 3.62 -17.37 15.40
N LEU A 68 2.88 -16.50 14.74
CA LEU A 68 3.23 -15.96 13.44
C LEU A 68 4.14 -14.75 13.60
N LYS A 69 5.25 -14.71 12.85
CA LYS A 69 6.33 -13.76 13.05
C LYS A 69 6.46 -12.75 11.91
N MET A 70 6.77 -11.50 12.27
CA MET A 70 7.12 -10.45 11.31
C MET A 70 8.42 -9.75 11.72
N ASP A 71 9.08 -9.13 10.73
CA ASP A 71 10.16 -8.17 10.93
C ASP A 71 9.68 -6.79 10.50
N ILE A 72 10.08 -5.77 11.25
CA ILE A 72 9.71 -4.36 11.01
C ILE A 72 10.99 -3.54 10.89
N TYR A 73 11.11 -2.80 9.79
CA TYR A 73 12.27 -1.96 9.48
C TYR A 73 11.84 -0.50 9.42
N PHE A 74 12.37 0.32 10.31
CA PHE A 74 11.95 1.72 10.49
C PHE A 74 12.85 2.69 9.73
N PRO A 75 12.29 3.71 9.04
CA PRO A 75 13.04 4.85 8.52
C PRO A 75 13.78 5.62 9.63
N GLU A 76 14.87 6.31 9.28
CA GLU A 76 15.63 7.10 10.24
C GLU A 76 14.90 8.37 10.71
N LYS A 77 14.05 8.95 9.86
CA LYS A 77 13.42 10.26 10.10
C LYS A 77 11.96 10.25 9.61
N GLY A 78 11.17 11.14 10.20
CA GLY A 78 9.77 11.36 9.78
C GLY A 78 8.76 10.57 10.59
N GLY A 79 7.68 10.19 9.95
CA GLY A 79 6.51 9.52 10.53
C GLY A 79 5.36 10.48 10.88
N PRO A 80 4.13 9.98 11.01
CA PRO A 80 3.80 8.57 10.75
C PRO A 80 4.10 8.16 9.32
N TRP A 81 4.60 6.90 9.15
CA TRP A 81 5.06 6.41 7.85
C TRP A 81 4.02 5.55 7.15
N PRO A 82 3.87 5.67 5.81
CA PRO A 82 3.21 4.67 5.00
C PRO A 82 3.92 3.32 5.13
N VAL A 83 3.13 2.25 5.07
CA VAL A 83 3.62 0.88 5.30
C VAL A 83 3.68 0.12 3.99
N LEU A 84 4.79 -0.53 3.72
CA LEU A 84 4.85 -1.58 2.70
C LEU A 84 5.01 -2.94 3.39
N VAL A 85 4.01 -3.80 3.21
CA VAL A 85 4.04 -5.17 3.69
C VAL A 85 4.60 -6.06 2.59
N TYR A 86 5.69 -6.77 2.91
CA TYR A 86 6.29 -7.77 2.04
C TYR A 86 5.83 -9.18 2.43
N VAL A 87 5.39 -9.95 1.43
CA VAL A 87 5.03 -11.36 1.57
C VAL A 87 5.95 -12.19 0.68
N HIS A 88 6.74 -13.07 1.29
CA HIS A 88 7.75 -13.87 0.59
C HIS A 88 7.14 -14.91 -0.35
N GLY A 89 7.92 -15.29 -1.37
CA GLY A 89 7.60 -16.36 -2.29
C GLY A 89 7.90 -17.76 -1.73
N GLY A 90 8.23 -18.72 -2.62
CA GLY A 90 8.66 -20.05 -2.23
C GLY A 90 7.60 -21.15 -2.38
N SER A 91 6.71 -21.00 -3.37
CA SER A 91 5.68 -22.01 -3.72
C SER A 91 4.80 -22.41 -2.53
N TRP A 92 4.57 -21.49 -1.59
CA TRP A 92 3.82 -21.71 -0.34
C TRP A 92 4.40 -22.81 0.58
N MET A 93 5.64 -23.25 0.34
CA MET A 93 6.31 -24.34 1.06
C MET A 93 7.59 -23.92 1.77
N GLN A 94 8.16 -22.79 1.39
CA GLN A 94 9.43 -22.27 1.90
C GLN A 94 9.46 -20.74 1.76
N GLY A 95 10.52 -20.11 2.29
CA GLY A 95 10.73 -18.69 2.30
C GLY A 95 10.79 -18.14 3.72
N ASP A 96 11.23 -16.91 3.86
CA ASP A 96 11.35 -16.29 5.17
C ASP A 96 11.23 -14.76 5.07
N LYS A 97 10.65 -14.15 6.11
CA LYS A 97 10.51 -12.69 6.27
C LYS A 97 11.84 -11.92 6.17
N GLY A 98 12.97 -12.57 6.48
CA GLY A 98 14.31 -11.97 6.36
C GLY A 98 14.68 -11.57 4.93
N GLU A 99 14.00 -12.09 3.90
CA GLU A 99 14.22 -11.72 2.50
C GLU A 99 13.95 -10.24 2.21
N ALA A 100 13.11 -9.57 3.02
CA ALA A 100 12.79 -8.15 2.85
C ALA A 100 13.91 -7.19 3.25
N SER A 101 15.02 -7.64 3.83
CA SER A 101 16.09 -6.76 4.29
C SER A 101 16.68 -5.86 3.21
N GLY A 102 16.79 -6.36 1.97
CA GLY A 102 17.19 -5.57 0.81
C GLY A 102 16.16 -4.52 0.40
N LEU A 103 14.89 -4.89 0.41
CA LEU A 103 13.77 -3.99 0.15
C LEU A 103 13.71 -2.87 1.18
N ALA A 104 13.91 -3.18 2.45
CA ALA A 104 13.94 -2.20 3.53
C ALA A 104 15.09 -1.20 3.36
N LYS A 105 16.31 -1.66 3.04
CA LYS A 105 17.46 -0.77 2.75
C LYS A 105 17.17 0.21 1.62
N TRP A 106 16.38 -0.20 0.64
CA TRP A 106 16.00 0.65 -0.48
C TRP A 106 14.89 1.64 -0.11
N LEU A 107 13.82 1.21 0.56
CA LEU A 107 12.61 2.01 0.76
C LEU A 107 12.60 2.85 2.05
N ASN A 108 13.30 2.42 3.11
CA ASN A 108 13.33 3.20 4.36
C ASN A 108 13.89 4.62 4.17
N PRO A 109 14.98 4.86 3.38
CA PRO A 109 15.44 6.23 3.10
C PRO A 109 14.41 7.09 2.36
N LEU A 110 13.45 6.45 1.68
CA LEU A 110 12.38 7.11 0.93
C LEU A 110 11.11 7.34 1.76
N GLY A 111 11.17 7.01 3.07
CA GLY A 111 10.11 7.28 4.04
C GLY A 111 9.02 6.22 4.09
N PHE A 112 9.28 5.00 3.68
CA PHE A 112 8.41 3.85 3.90
C PHE A 112 8.92 3.02 5.06
N ILE A 113 8.03 2.58 5.95
CA ILE A 113 8.31 1.47 6.84
C ILE A 113 8.08 0.17 6.06
N VAL A 114 8.99 -0.79 6.22
CA VAL A 114 8.84 -2.11 5.60
C VAL A 114 8.53 -3.13 6.68
N VAL A 115 7.45 -3.87 6.50
CA VAL A 115 7.04 -4.99 7.37
C VAL A 115 7.06 -6.26 6.55
N SER A 116 7.75 -7.29 7.02
CA SER A 116 7.83 -8.58 6.33
C SER A 116 7.20 -9.67 7.17
N LEU A 117 6.31 -10.45 6.56
CA LEU A 117 5.52 -11.46 7.24
C LEU A 117 6.01 -12.87 6.90
N ASN A 118 6.16 -13.72 7.93
CA ASN A 118 6.07 -15.17 7.76
C ASN A 118 4.61 -15.60 7.89
N TYR A 119 4.21 -16.58 7.11
CA TYR A 119 2.88 -17.20 7.15
C TYR A 119 3.02 -18.72 7.24
N ARG A 120 2.01 -19.42 7.74
CA ARG A 120 2.02 -20.89 7.78
C ARG A 120 1.99 -21.45 6.38
N MET A 121 2.79 -22.49 6.12
CA MET A 121 3.05 -23.03 4.78
C MET A 121 2.63 -24.49 4.67
N TYR A 122 2.37 -24.92 3.44
CA TYR A 122 2.23 -26.33 3.09
C TYR A 122 3.58 -27.06 3.34
N PRO A 123 3.62 -28.31 3.83
CA PRO A 123 2.49 -29.22 4.08
C PRO A 123 1.83 -29.07 5.47
N ALA A 124 2.35 -28.20 6.36
CA ALA A 124 1.80 -28.07 7.72
C ALA A 124 0.34 -27.61 7.69
N VAL A 125 0.00 -26.69 6.77
CA VAL A 125 -1.37 -26.24 6.56
C VAL A 125 -1.72 -26.22 5.07
N ARG A 126 -2.98 -25.98 4.77
CA ARG A 126 -3.50 -25.78 3.40
C ARG A 126 -4.29 -24.49 3.35
N PHE A 127 -4.62 -24.05 2.14
CA PHE A 127 -5.55 -22.95 1.94
C PHE A 127 -6.88 -23.23 2.69
N PRO A 128 -7.45 -22.25 3.40
CA PRO A 128 -7.15 -20.80 3.36
C PRO A 128 -6.15 -20.32 4.41
N ALA A 129 -5.55 -21.16 5.26
CA ALA A 129 -4.69 -20.72 6.37
C ALA A 129 -3.61 -19.71 5.97
N LEU A 130 -3.04 -19.84 4.77
CA LEU A 130 -2.00 -18.94 4.27
C LEU A 130 -2.48 -17.48 4.15
N ILE A 131 -3.67 -17.28 3.59
CA ILE A 131 -4.24 -15.94 3.42
C ILE A 131 -4.82 -15.40 4.74
N GLU A 132 -5.35 -16.26 5.59
CA GLU A 132 -5.81 -15.89 6.94
C GLU A 132 -4.69 -15.27 7.76
N ASP A 133 -3.48 -15.86 7.68
CA ASP A 133 -2.29 -15.36 8.36
C ASP A 133 -1.86 -14.00 7.82
N VAL A 134 -1.80 -13.82 6.49
CA VAL A 134 -1.45 -12.54 5.88
C VAL A 134 -2.46 -11.45 6.26
N LYS A 135 -3.77 -11.76 6.22
CA LYS A 135 -4.82 -10.83 6.65
C LYS A 135 -4.69 -10.48 8.14
N CYS A 136 -4.38 -11.45 9.00
CA CYS A 136 -4.11 -11.19 10.42
C CYS A 136 -2.92 -10.24 10.59
N GLY A 137 -1.86 -10.39 9.78
CA GLY A 137 -0.71 -9.49 9.77
C GLY A 137 -1.09 -8.03 9.48
N ILE A 138 -1.93 -7.78 8.46
CA ILE A 138 -2.43 -6.43 8.17
C ILE A 138 -3.25 -5.87 9.33
N ARG A 139 -4.13 -6.67 9.93
CA ARG A 139 -4.94 -6.24 11.08
C ARG A 139 -4.06 -5.92 12.29
N SER A 140 -3.05 -6.75 12.58
CA SER A 140 -2.07 -6.51 13.64
C SER A 140 -1.31 -5.19 13.43
N ILE A 141 -0.85 -4.89 12.21
CA ILE A 141 -0.21 -3.63 11.85
C ILE A 141 -1.11 -2.45 12.20
N ARG A 142 -2.41 -2.51 11.89
CA ARG A 142 -3.38 -1.45 12.22
C ARG A 142 -3.60 -1.33 13.73
N ALA A 143 -3.71 -2.45 14.44
CA ALA A 143 -3.89 -2.45 15.89
C ALA A 143 -2.72 -1.80 16.65
N HIS A 144 -1.49 -1.91 16.10
CA HIS A 144 -0.28 -1.36 16.70
C HIS A 144 0.19 -0.04 16.04
N ALA A 145 -0.70 0.66 15.33
CA ALA A 145 -0.37 1.86 14.58
C ALA A 145 0.34 2.94 15.42
N THR A 146 -0.16 3.20 16.62
CA THR A 146 0.42 4.20 17.52
C THR A 146 1.79 3.75 18.05
N GLU A 147 1.92 2.48 18.39
CA GLU A 147 3.16 1.90 18.91
C GLU A 147 4.30 2.00 17.91
N TYR A 148 4.02 1.77 16.63
CA TYR A 148 5.01 1.77 15.56
C TYR A 148 5.00 3.06 14.72
N ASN A 149 4.20 4.07 15.08
CA ASN A 149 4.07 5.35 14.37
C ASN A 149 3.73 5.16 12.87
N LEU A 150 2.69 4.36 12.59
CA LEU A 150 2.27 3.99 11.24
C LEU A 150 1.14 4.88 10.72
N ASP A 151 1.21 5.19 9.43
CA ASP A 151 0.06 5.71 8.69
C ASP A 151 -0.77 4.55 8.12
N VAL A 152 -1.77 4.13 8.88
CA VAL A 152 -2.63 3.00 8.53
C VAL A 152 -3.61 3.28 7.38
N ASN A 153 -3.70 4.52 6.93
CA ASN A 153 -4.48 4.86 5.74
C ASN A 153 -3.68 4.61 4.44
N HIS A 154 -2.37 4.36 4.57
CA HIS A 154 -1.45 4.14 3.47
C HIS A 154 -0.64 2.86 3.68
N ILE A 155 -1.30 1.71 3.56
CA ILE A 155 -0.69 0.38 3.62
C ILE A 155 -0.71 -0.23 2.22
N GLY A 156 0.47 -0.53 1.67
CA GLY A 156 0.62 -1.31 0.43
C GLY A 156 1.11 -2.71 0.74
N ALA A 157 0.91 -3.62 -0.21
CA ALA A 157 1.45 -4.97 -0.16
C ALA A 157 2.27 -5.28 -1.41
N LEU A 158 3.41 -5.94 -1.24
CA LEU A 158 4.29 -6.40 -2.32
C LEU A 158 4.66 -7.85 -2.09
N GLY A 159 4.61 -8.65 -3.14
CA GLY A 159 5.04 -10.03 -3.07
C GLY A 159 5.48 -10.56 -4.44
N ALA A 160 6.27 -11.65 -4.42
CA ALA A 160 6.71 -12.32 -5.62
C ALA A 160 6.29 -13.79 -5.62
N SER A 161 5.96 -14.36 -6.80
CA SER A 161 5.59 -15.76 -6.92
C SER A 161 4.41 -16.14 -5.99
N ALA A 162 4.56 -17.10 -5.10
CA ALA A 162 3.55 -17.41 -4.07
C ALA A 162 3.17 -16.21 -3.21
N GLY A 163 4.13 -15.30 -2.92
CA GLY A 163 3.85 -14.02 -2.23
C GLY A 163 3.04 -13.06 -3.12
N GLY A 164 3.34 -13.01 -4.43
CA GLY A 164 2.55 -12.26 -5.42
C GLY A 164 1.09 -12.71 -5.45
N HIS A 165 0.87 -14.02 -5.46
CA HIS A 165 -0.47 -14.60 -5.32
C HIS A 165 -1.16 -14.15 -4.02
N LEU A 166 -0.49 -14.24 -2.87
CA LEU A 166 -1.09 -13.90 -1.58
C LEU A 166 -1.40 -12.40 -1.45
N VAL A 167 -0.54 -11.52 -1.99
CA VAL A 167 -0.85 -10.07 -1.98
C VAL A 167 -1.93 -9.72 -2.99
N ALA A 168 -2.01 -10.42 -4.13
CA ALA A 168 -3.11 -10.26 -5.08
C ALA A 168 -4.44 -10.70 -4.44
N LEU A 169 -4.45 -11.84 -3.76
CA LEU A 169 -5.62 -12.35 -3.04
C LEU A 169 -6.01 -11.42 -1.86
N LEU A 170 -5.02 -10.87 -1.14
CA LEU A 170 -5.24 -9.87 -0.10
C LEU A 170 -5.92 -8.61 -0.66
N GLY A 171 -5.48 -8.15 -1.83
CA GLY A 171 -6.03 -6.95 -2.48
C GLY A 171 -7.45 -7.13 -3.00
N THR A 172 -7.79 -8.33 -3.51
CA THR A 172 -9.09 -8.59 -4.13
C THR A 172 -10.13 -9.19 -3.19
N SER A 173 -9.73 -9.84 -2.08
CA SER A 173 -10.67 -10.47 -1.17
C SER A 173 -11.06 -9.56 -0.01
N ASP A 174 -12.35 -9.31 0.12
CA ASP A 174 -12.95 -8.60 1.25
C ASP A 174 -13.41 -9.55 2.38
N ALA A 175 -14.17 -9.03 3.33
CA ALA A 175 -14.70 -9.81 4.45
C ALA A 175 -15.67 -10.92 4.03
N SER A 176 -16.31 -10.82 2.85
CA SER A 176 -17.25 -11.83 2.36
C SER A 176 -16.57 -13.16 2.00
N ALA A 177 -15.25 -13.14 1.76
CA ALA A 177 -14.46 -14.35 1.55
C ALA A 177 -14.36 -15.23 2.82
N GLY A 178 -14.65 -14.67 4.01
CA GLY A 178 -14.67 -15.41 5.28
C GLY A 178 -13.29 -15.70 5.86
N TRP A 179 -12.23 -15.00 5.42
CA TRP A 179 -10.84 -15.25 5.86
C TRP A 179 -10.32 -14.21 6.87
N ASP A 180 -11.15 -13.28 7.28
CA ASP A 180 -10.82 -12.33 8.35
C ASP A 180 -11.11 -12.95 9.72
N VAL A 181 -10.32 -13.98 10.07
CA VAL A 181 -10.45 -14.79 11.30
C VAL A 181 -9.29 -14.55 12.27
N GLY A 182 -9.41 -15.01 13.51
CA GLY A 182 -8.35 -14.93 14.53
C GLY A 182 -8.34 -13.61 15.28
N GLU A 183 -7.15 -13.04 15.47
CA GLU A 183 -6.94 -11.82 16.26
C GLU A 183 -7.25 -10.54 15.48
N TYR A 184 -7.52 -9.44 16.20
CA TYR A 184 -7.75 -8.07 15.65
C TYR A 184 -8.86 -7.99 14.61
N THR A 185 -9.94 -8.78 14.76
CA THR A 185 -11.05 -8.80 13.78
C THR A 185 -11.88 -7.52 13.74
N ASP A 186 -11.67 -6.61 14.69
CA ASP A 186 -12.17 -5.23 14.70
C ASP A 186 -11.40 -4.30 13.75
N GLN A 187 -10.25 -4.75 13.24
CA GLN A 187 -9.43 -4.03 12.29
C GLN A 187 -9.65 -4.52 10.85
N SER A 188 -9.51 -3.62 9.88
CA SER A 188 -9.60 -3.97 8.45
C SER A 188 -8.33 -4.67 7.96
N SER A 189 -8.47 -5.71 7.14
CA SER A 189 -7.36 -6.33 6.41
C SER A 189 -7.13 -5.72 5.02
N ARG A 190 -7.91 -4.72 4.60
CA ARG A 190 -7.79 -4.07 3.28
C ARG A 190 -6.48 -3.28 3.17
N VAL A 191 -5.87 -3.30 1.98
CA VAL A 191 -4.68 -2.50 1.64
C VAL A 191 -5.02 -1.45 0.57
N GLN A 192 -4.16 -0.45 0.39
CA GLN A 192 -4.39 0.68 -0.52
C GLN A 192 -3.56 0.60 -1.80
N ALA A 193 -2.66 -0.37 -1.92
CA ALA A 193 -1.87 -0.64 -3.13
C ALA A 193 -1.37 -2.08 -3.13
N VAL A 194 -1.29 -2.71 -4.31
CA VAL A 194 -0.74 -4.06 -4.47
C VAL A 194 0.30 -4.05 -5.58
N VAL A 195 1.48 -4.62 -5.29
CA VAL A 195 2.50 -4.95 -6.29
C VAL A 195 2.63 -6.46 -6.36
N ASP A 196 2.16 -7.04 -7.46
CA ASP A 196 2.24 -8.48 -7.75
C ASP A 196 3.36 -8.75 -8.76
N MET A 197 4.38 -9.48 -8.33
CA MET A 197 5.50 -9.86 -9.19
C MET A 197 5.45 -11.36 -9.48
N SER A 198 5.14 -11.73 -10.73
CA SER A 198 5.09 -13.12 -11.21
C SER A 198 4.19 -14.06 -10.38
N GLY A 199 3.10 -13.51 -9.79
CA GLY A 199 2.15 -14.30 -8.99
C GLY A 199 1.21 -15.13 -9.87
N PRO A 200 0.90 -16.38 -9.49
CA PRO A 200 -0.20 -17.12 -10.09
C PRO A 200 -1.56 -16.51 -9.64
N SER A 201 -2.45 -16.23 -10.56
CA SER A 201 -3.70 -15.52 -10.30
C SER A 201 -4.97 -16.33 -10.57
N ASP A 202 -4.88 -17.35 -11.42
CA ASP A 202 -5.95 -18.30 -11.72
C ASP A 202 -5.44 -19.72 -11.47
N LEU A 203 -5.70 -20.25 -10.28
CA LEU A 203 -5.24 -21.58 -9.87
C LEU A 203 -6.10 -22.71 -10.45
N ALA A 204 -7.27 -22.38 -11.03
CA ALA A 204 -8.20 -23.38 -11.58
C ALA A 204 -7.72 -23.98 -12.89
N ILE A 205 -6.86 -23.27 -13.63
CA ILE A 205 -6.32 -23.74 -14.90
C ILE A 205 -5.23 -24.81 -14.73
N GLN A 206 -4.82 -25.41 -15.83
CA GLN A 206 -3.70 -26.31 -15.88
C GLN A 206 -2.39 -25.53 -16.03
N TYR A 207 -1.43 -25.77 -15.14
CA TYR A 207 -0.09 -25.19 -15.21
C TYR A 207 0.84 -26.10 -16.00
N PRO A 208 1.66 -25.56 -16.92
CA PRO A 208 2.62 -26.34 -17.70
C PRO A 208 3.78 -26.86 -16.85
N ASN A 209 4.16 -26.13 -15.79
CA ASN A 209 5.15 -26.60 -14.83
C ASN A 209 4.52 -27.65 -13.92
N TYR A 210 4.89 -28.93 -14.12
CA TYR A 210 4.32 -30.05 -13.38
C TYR A 210 4.55 -29.96 -11.86
N GLY A 211 5.73 -29.48 -11.43
CA GLY A 211 6.04 -29.30 -10.01
C GLY A 211 5.10 -28.30 -9.35
N LEU A 212 4.94 -27.11 -9.95
CA LEU A 212 4.03 -26.09 -9.46
C LEU A 212 2.57 -26.56 -9.50
N ALA A 213 2.14 -27.20 -10.60
CA ALA A 213 0.80 -27.77 -10.72
C ALA A 213 0.47 -28.75 -9.59
N THR A 214 1.44 -29.60 -9.24
CA THR A 214 1.30 -30.56 -8.14
C THR A 214 1.13 -29.86 -6.81
N ILE A 215 1.95 -28.86 -6.51
CA ILE A 215 1.86 -28.09 -5.26
C ILE A 215 0.52 -27.36 -5.17
N ILE A 216 0.07 -26.72 -6.26
CA ILE A 216 -1.23 -26.07 -6.33
C ILE A 216 -2.36 -27.05 -6.01
N MET A 217 -2.35 -28.24 -6.62
CA MET A 217 -3.37 -29.25 -6.32
C MET A 217 -3.34 -29.71 -4.86
N MET A 218 -2.16 -29.86 -4.27
CA MET A 218 -2.02 -30.35 -2.90
C MET A 218 -2.35 -29.28 -1.86
N ALA A 219 -2.01 -28.02 -2.11
CA ALA A 219 -2.22 -26.92 -1.17
C ALA A 219 -3.63 -26.28 -1.28
N PHE A 220 -4.21 -26.24 -2.49
CA PHE A 220 -5.47 -25.53 -2.77
C PHE A 220 -6.63 -26.44 -3.16
N GLY A 221 -6.36 -27.70 -3.52
CA GLY A 221 -7.38 -28.68 -3.85
C GLY A 221 -7.19 -29.34 -5.22
N ILE A 222 -7.65 -30.59 -5.30
CA ILE A 222 -7.46 -31.42 -6.50
C ILE A 222 -8.34 -30.94 -7.66
N LYS A 223 -9.58 -30.53 -7.34
CA LYS A 223 -10.57 -30.10 -8.35
C LYS A 223 -10.39 -28.61 -8.71
N PRO A 224 -10.60 -28.24 -9.98
CA PRO A 224 -10.54 -26.83 -10.40
C PRO A 224 -11.41 -25.89 -9.56
N GLU A 225 -12.62 -26.33 -9.19
CA GLU A 225 -13.56 -25.54 -8.40
C GLU A 225 -13.01 -25.22 -6.99
N GLN A 226 -12.24 -26.13 -6.40
CA GLN A 226 -11.58 -25.91 -5.11
C GLN A 226 -10.45 -24.89 -5.28
N ARG A 227 -9.68 -24.98 -6.36
CA ARG A 227 -8.58 -24.06 -6.66
C ARG A 227 -9.06 -22.66 -7.04
N ALA A 228 -10.24 -22.55 -7.68
CA ALA A 228 -10.86 -21.28 -7.99
C ALA A 228 -11.11 -20.45 -6.72
N VAL A 229 -11.42 -21.10 -5.59
CA VAL A 229 -11.58 -20.42 -4.31
C VAL A 229 -10.29 -19.73 -3.84
N GLY A 230 -9.13 -20.28 -4.17
CA GLY A 230 -7.82 -19.66 -3.90
C GLY A 230 -7.32 -18.72 -5.00
N SER A 231 -8.11 -18.43 -6.03
CA SER A 231 -7.68 -17.63 -7.18
C SER A 231 -8.05 -16.15 -7.01
N PRO A 232 -7.08 -15.21 -6.97
CA PRO A 232 -7.37 -13.76 -6.87
C PRO A 232 -8.35 -13.26 -7.93
N THR A 233 -8.29 -13.79 -9.16
CA THR A 233 -9.20 -13.42 -10.26
C THR A 233 -10.68 -13.66 -9.96
N THR A 234 -10.99 -14.52 -8.99
CA THR A 234 -12.38 -14.83 -8.57
C THR A 234 -13.02 -13.69 -7.79
N TYR A 235 -12.22 -12.85 -7.13
CA TYR A 235 -12.69 -11.86 -6.15
C TYR A 235 -12.59 -10.41 -6.63
N ALA A 236 -12.08 -10.16 -7.83
CA ALA A 236 -11.88 -8.79 -8.33
C ALA A 236 -13.19 -7.99 -8.34
N THR A 237 -13.23 -6.88 -7.61
CA THR A 237 -14.38 -5.97 -7.45
C THR A 237 -13.96 -4.51 -7.61
N ALA A 238 -14.91 -3.62 -7.87
CA ALA A 238 -14.62 -2.22 -8.19
C ALA A 238 -14.02 -1.40 -7.03
N ASP A 239 -14.10 -1.90 -5.80
CA ASP A 239 -13.54 -1.27 -4.60
C ASP A 239 -12.14 -1.79 -4.23
N ASP A 240 -11.54 -2.63 -5.09
CA ASP A 240 -10.17 -3.09 -4.90
C ASP A 240 -9.16 -1.96 -5.09
N PRO A 241 -8.01 -2.03 -4.38
CA PRO A 241 -6.95 -1.03 -4.52
C PRO A 241 -6.32 -1.06 -5.91
N PRO A 242 -5.58 -0.01 -6.31
CA PRO A 242 -4.79 -0.06 -7.53
C PRO A 242 -3.72 -1.15 -7.48
N PHE A 243 -3.46 -1.77 -8.64
CA PHE A 243 -2.48 -2.85 -8.83
C PHE A 243 -1.37 -2.46 -9.80
N LEU A 244 -0.14 -2.84 -9.47
CA LEU A 244 0.98 -2.96 -10.39
C LEU A 244 1.34 -4.44 -10.51
N ILE A 245 1.19 -5.00 -11.71
CA ILE A 245 1.48 -6.40 -12.02
C ILE A 245 2.71 -6.44 -12.91
N ILE A 246 3.74 -7.20 -12.53
CA ILE A 246 5.01 -7.29 -13.27
C ILE A 246 5.30 -8.78 -13.53
N HIS A 247 5.45 -9.17 -14.80
CA HIS A 247 5.62 -10.57 -15.16
C HIS A 247 6.61 -10.75 -16.32
N GLY A 248 7.53 -11.72 -16.17
CA GLY A 248 8.49 -12.07 -17.22
C GLY A 248 7.86 -12.88 -18.36
N ASP A 249 8.14 -12.54 -19.62
CA ASP A 249 7.63 -13.30 -20.79
C ASP A 249 8.32 -14.64 -21.00
N LYS A 250 9.42 -14.89 -20.29
CA LYS A 250 10.19 -16.16 -20.30
C LYS A 250 10.14 -16.88 -18.95
N ASP A 251 9.12 -16.58 -18.13
CA ASP A 251 8.93 -17.25 -16.85
C ASP A 251 8.63 -18.76 -17.05
N PRO A 252 9.54 -19.67 -16.63
CA PRO A 252 9.35 -21.10 -16.78
C PRO A 252 8.52 -21.73 -15.66
N THR A 253 8.20 -20.95 -14.61
CA THR A 253 7.54 -21.43 -13.39
C THR A 253 6.07 -21.05 -13.39
N VAL A 254 5.79 -19.79 -13.51
CA VAL A 254 4.43 -19.23 -13.58
C VAL A 254 4.24 -18.64 -14.98
N PRO A 255 3.32 -19.18 -15.79
CA PRO A 255 3.11 -18.68 -17.15
C PRO A 255 2.73 -17.18 -17.14
N VAL A 256 3.27 -16.41 -18.07
CA VAL A 256 3.02 -14.98 -18.19
C VAL A 256 1.53 -14.63 -18.37
N ASP A 257 0.71 -15.57 -18.86
CA ASP A 257 -0.74 -15.40 -18.97
C ASP A 257 -1.42 -15.22 -17.59
N GLN A 258 -0.77 -15.60 -16.49
CA GLN A 258 -1.28 -15.36 -15.15
C GLN A 258 -1.34 -13.86 -14.82
N GLY A 259 -0.29 -13.11 -15.14
CA GLY A 259 -0.30 -11.65 -15.03
C GLY A 259 -1.38 -11.01 -15.92
N GLN A 260 -1.56 -11.52 -17.15
CA GLN A 260 -2.60 -11.03 -18.06
C GLN A 260 -4.01 -11.34 -17.51
N ARG A 261 -4.26 -12.53 -16.98
CA ARG A 261 -5.55 -12.91 -16.36
C ARG A 261 -5.89 -12.02 -15.18
N MET A 262 -4.91 -11.73 -14.32
CA MET A 262 -5.11 -10.81 -13.19
C MET A 262 -5.48 -9.42 -13.68
N TYR A 263 -4.71 -8.88 -14.61
CA TYR A 263 -4.99 -7.58 -15.22
C TYR A 263 -6.39 -7.51 -15.82
N ASP A 264 -6.77 -8.50 -16.63
CA ASP A 264 -8.07 -8.55 -17.30
C ASP A 264 -9.24 -8.60 -16.30
N ALA A 265 -9.08 -9.38 -15.21
CA ALA A 265 -10.08 -9.46 -14.14
C ALA A 265 -10.25 -8.10 -13.43
N LEU A 266 -9.15 -7.42 -13.09
CA LEU A 266 -9.17 -6.10 -12.46
C LEU A 266 -9.78 -5.03 -13.37
N ILE A 267 -9.39 -4.96 -14.65
CA ILE A 267 -9.95 -4.01 -15.61
C ILE A 267 -11.44 -4.25 -15.83
N LYS A 268 -11.86 -5.51 -15.93
CA LYS A 268 -13.28 -5.89 -16.05
C LYS A 268 -14.08 -5.46 -14.82
N ALA A 269 -13.47 -5.49 -13.64
CA ALA A 269 -14.08 -5.02 -12.39
C ALA A 269 -14.07 -3.47 -12.25
N GLY A 270 -13.34 -2.74 -13.11
CA GLY A 270 -13.20 -1.29 -13.03
C GLY A 270 -12.06 -0.81 -12.14
N VAL A 271 -11.17 -1.70 -11.74
CA VAL A 271 -10.01 -1.40 -10.90
C VAL A 271 -8.88 -0.78 -11.71
N LYS A 272 -8.19 0.18 -11.13
CA LYS A 272 -6.95 0.75 -11.68
C LYS A 272 -5.85 -0.29 -11.65
N ALA A 273 -5.40 -0.79 -12.79
CA ALA A 273 -4.31 -1.75 -12.86
C ALA A 273 -3.32 -1.39 -13.97
N THR A 274 -2.05 -1.69 -13.74
CA THR A 274 -0.97 -1.60 -14.73
C THR A 274 -0.32 -2.97 -14.84
N LEU A 275 -0.20 -3.49 -16.06
CA LEU A 275 0.53 -4.72 -16.37
C LEU A 275 1.82 -4.38 -17.10
N VAL A 276 2.93 -4.83 -16.56
CA VAL A 276 4.28 -4.72 -17.16
C VAL A 276 4.75 -6.11 -17.56
N ILE A 277 4.75 -6.40 -18.85
CA ILE A 277 5.38 -7.62 -19.37
C ILE A 277 6.86 -7.33 -19.60
N VAL A 278 7.70 -8.04 -18.85
CA VAL A 278 9.16 -7.90 -18.94
C VAL A 278 9.68 -8.83 -20.01
N LYS A 279 10.04 -8.26 -21.15
CA LYS A 279 10.61 -9.01 -22.28
C LYS A 279 11.92 -9.66 -21.86
N ASN A 280 12.10 -10.95 -22.18
CA ASN A 280 13.21 -11.81 -21.76
C ASN A 280 13.38 -11.89 -20.23
N GLY A 281 12.37 -11.50 -19.45
CA GLY A 281 12.35 -11.68 -18.01
C GLY A 281 12.03 -13.13 -17.64
N ASP A 282 12.79 -13.69 -16.71
CA ASP A 282 12.52 -14.97 -16.05
C ASP A 282 11.58 -14.81 -14.85
N HIS A 283 11.36 -15.89 -14.09
CA HIS A 283 10.52 -15.90 -12.90
C HIS A 283 10.99 -14.94 -11.79
N ALA A 284 12.29 -14.80 -11.63
CA ALA A 284 12.88 -13.95 -10.59
C ALA A 284 13.05 -12.50 -11.03
N LEU A 285 12.78 -12.18 -12.31
CA LEU A 285 13.05 -10.88 -12.94
C LEU A 285 14.50 -10.44 -12.69
N THR A 286 15.42 -11.39 -12.75
CA THR A 286 16.84 -11.14 -12.60
C THR A 286 17.39 -10.51 -13.88
N ALA A 287 18.46 -9.70 -13.73
CA ALA A 287 19.07 -9.00 -14.84
C ALA A 287 19.62 -9.95 -15.90
N ALA A 288 18.78 -10.40 -16.83
CA ALA A 288 19.16 -11.18 -17.99
C ALA A 288 19.57 -10.28 -19.14
N GLN A 289 20.42 -10.80 -20.04
CA GLN A 289 20.82 -10.05 -21.24
C GLN A 289 19.59 -9.74 -22.10
N GLY A 290 19.37 -8.45 -22.39
CA GLY A 290 18.25 -7.97 -23.20
C GLY A 290 16.90 -7.95 -22.49
N MET A 291 16.87 -8.04 -21.17
CA MET A 291 15.65 -7.82 -20.38
C MET A 291 15.17 -6.38 -20.52
N THR A 292 13.89 -6.18 -20.85
CA THR A 292 13.25 -4.87 -21.01
C THR A 292 11.82 -4.90 -20.47
N PRO A 293 11.45 -4.01 -19.51
CA PRO A 293 12.33 -3.05 -18.84
C PRO A 293 13.45 -3.75 -18.06
N THR A 294 14.55 -3.05 -17.84
CA THR A 294 15.68 -3.51 -17.00
C THR A 294 15.29 -3.55 -15.53
N ARG A 295 16.05 -4.24 -14.68
CA ARG A 295 15.77 -4.30 -13.24
C ARG A 295 15.70 -2.92 -12.59
N PRO A 296 16.62 -1.96 -12.84
CA PRO A 296 16.49 -0.60 -12.31
C PRO A 296 15.22 0.14 -12.78
N GLU A 297 14.80 -0.07 -14.02
CA GLU A 297 13.54 0.51 -14.53
C GLU A 297 12.32 -0.10 -13.84
N ILE A 298 12.32 -1.40 -13.57
CA ILE A 298 11.29 -2.08 -12.79
C ILE A 298 11.23 -1.51 -11.38
N ASP A 299 12.38 -1.38 -10.71
CA ASP A 299 12.47 -0.82 -9.36
C ASP A 299 11.93 0.62 -9.34
N GLN A 300 12.23 1.41 -10.37
CA GLN A 300 11.70 2.78 -10.51
C GLN A 300 10.17 2.78 -10.70
N MET A 301 9.61 1.89 -11.53
CA MET A 301 8.16 1.75 -11.71
C MET A 301 7.45 1.37 -10.40
N VAL A 302 8.04 0.45 -9.64
CA VAL A 302 7.53 0.08 -8.30
C VAL A 302 7.55 1.28 -7.36
N LEU A 303 8.64 2.04 -7.34
CA LEU A 303 8.75 3.23 -6.49
C LEU A 303 7.72 4.29 -6.86
N GLU A 304 7.58 4.64 -8.13
CA GLU A 304 6.60 5.61 -8.63
C GLU A 304 5.16 5.20 -8.29
N PHE A 305 4.84 3.92 -8.47
CA PHE A 305 3.55 3.37 -8.08
C PHE A 305 3.29 3.51 -6.57
N LEU A 306 4.24 3.13 -5.72
CA LEU A 306 4.11 3.24 -4.27
C LEU A 306 4.03 4.72 -3.82
N GLN A 307 4.83 5.61 -4.40
CA GLN A 307 4.80 7.04 -4.06
C GLN A 307 3.48 7.70 -4.46
N SER A 308 2.98 7.40 -5.67
CA SER A 308 1.71 7.97 -6.13
C SER A 308 0.49 7.45 -5.34
N THR A 309 0.54 6.20 -4.90
CA THR A 309 -0.60 5.56 -4.20
C THR A 309 -0.55 5.75 -2.68
N LEU A 310 0.64 5.77 -2.07
CA LEU A 310 0.79 5.76 -0.62
C LEU A 310 1.39 7.06 -0.05
N GLN A 311 2.00 7.92 -0.86
CA GLN A 311 2.56 9.21 -0.40
C GLN A 311 1.93 10.41 -1.08
N GLY A 312 1.08 10.22 -2.12
CA GLY A 312 0.43 11.31 -2.85
C GLY A 312 1.42 12.20 -3.62
N LYS A 313 2.53 11.63 -4.11
CA LYS A 313 3.62 12.34 -4.81
C LYS A 313 3.58 12.10 -6.31
#